data_c101c980c8beaedf8e52372e4b048332
#
_entry.id   c101c980c8beaedf8e52372e4b048332
#
_cell.length_a   1.000
_cell.length_b   1.000
_cell.length_c   1.000
_cell.angle_alpha   90.00
_cell.angle_beta   90.00
_cell.angle_gamma   90.00
#
_symmetry.space_group_name_H-M   'P 1'
#
loop_
_entity.id
_entity.type
_entity.pdbx_description
1 polymer ?
#
loop_
_entity_poly.entity_id
_entity_poly.type
_entity_poly.pdbx_seq_one_letter_code
_entity_poly.pdbx_strand_id
1 'polypeptide(L)'
;MNPDQSPVDLLAELDDEQRVAAQALLGPVCIIAGAGSGKTRTISHRIAHGIETGVYAANRVLALTYTNRAASELRSRMQNLGVPQVQVRTFHSAALSQLQFFWPQLTETLAPKLITNKLPVIKDALEELKLRVSDEDNRAIAAEIEWLKYGLVSPGEYASIDRPAIAGMSKEKFLDVASRFEALKQQRRLADWEDVLLLTTGLLRNEPRMLAHLQQQYRHFTVDEYQDISPLQQSLLETWLGDREELCVVGDPRQTIYTFAGADPSFLTGFSTRFPSAQFVELNRNYRSSPEIVALANRVAEHGELEAVRQFSSKPSLERFSSATAEAKWIAERVSEAVQGGQPLGEIAVLARINSQLEQVESELTKLGIKCQVRGTGRFFRRPEIMQAMTALRALAATELSNPLFIEVSKIISALGWSSRSDGSDKWLGLNWFIEVLEEFTSEVSLDDYLRELQERERSGHEPVMAAVSLATIHATKGLEWQLVFLCGLNQGYFPISYAKSDAEISEERRLFYVAVTRAKDRLILSSHSDKPASEFLSFVS
;
A
#
# COMPACT_ATOMS: atom_id res chain seq x y z
N MET A 1 6.23 23.52 -29.24
CA MET A 1 5.01 22.75 -29.52
C MET A 1 4.88 22.64 -31.03
N ASN A 2 4.82 21.44 -31.56
CA ASN A 2 4.65 21.20 -32.99
C ASN A 2 3.17 21.42 -33.33
N PRO A 3 2.80 22.31 -34.26
CA PRO A 3 1.40 22.70 -34.49
C PRO A 3 0.53 21.65 -35.22
N ASP A 4 1.06 20.48 -35.51
CA ASP A 4 0.39 19.44 -36.34
C ASP A 4 -0.05 18.17 -35.58
N GLN A 5 -0.04 18.15 -34.26
CA GLN A 5 -0.66 17.07 -33.50
C GLN A 5 -2.09 17.47 -33.15
N SER A 6 -3.07 16.85 -33.80
CA SER A 6 -4.45 16.87 -33.34
C SER A 6 -4.49 16.55 -31.83
N PRO A 7 -5.28 17.27 -31.02
CA PRO A 7 -5.38 16.97 -29.59
C PRO A 7 -5.73 15.48 -29.45
N VAL A 8 -4.89 14.74 -28.73
CA VAL A 8 -5.17 13.33 -28.40
C VAL A 8 -6.43 13.34 -27.55
N ASP A 9 -7.51 12.76 -28.03
CA ASP A 9 -8.72 12.64 -27.23
C ASP A 9 -8.43 11.73 -26.02
N LEU A 10 -8.15 12.34 -24.87
CA LEU A 10 -7.83 11.66 -23.63
C LEU A 10 -8.92 10.67 -23.19
N LEU A 11 -10.15 10.84 -23.66
CA LEU A 11 -11.29 10.00 -23.31
C LEU A 11 -11.54 8.86 -24.31
N ALA A 12 -10.92 8.89 -25.50
CA ALA A 12 -11.15 7.89 -26.55
C ALA A 12 -10.74 6.48 -26.12
N GLU A 13 -9.76 6.36 -25.26
CA GLU A 13 -9.27 5.07 -24.76
C GLU A 13 -10.09 4.50 -23.59
N LEU A 14 -11.03 5.24 -23.05
CA LEU A 14 -11.87 4.86 -21.90
C LEU A 14 -13.16 4.19 -22.39
N ASP A 15 -13.62 3.18 -21.66
CA ASP A 15 -14.97 2.67 -21.85
C ASP A 15 -16.03 3.67 -21.34
N ASP A 16 -17.32 3.33 -21.54
CA ASP A 16 -18.40 4.26 -21.22
C ASP A 16 -18.48 4.59 -19.73
N GLU A 17 -18.29 3.60 -18.83
CA GLU A 17 -18.29 3.81 -17.37
C GLU A 17 -17.10 4.67 -16.94
N GLN A 18 -15.91 4.33 -17.42
CA GLN A 18 -14.67 5.08 -17.15
C GLN A 18 -14.78 6.52 -17.70
N ARG A 19 -15.39 6.69 -18.89
CA ARG A 19 -15.59 8.01 -19.51
C ARG A 19 -16.52 8.88 -18.68
N VAL A 20 -17.63 8.34 -18.19
CA VAL A 20 -18.55 9.07 -17.28
C VAL A 20 -17.81 9.51 -16.03
N ALA A 21 -17.03 8.62 -15.42
CA ALA A 21 -16.22 8.96 -14.24
C ALA A 21 -15.15 10.02 -14.53
N ALA A 22 -14.50 9.95 -15.71
CA ALA A 22 -13.47 10.91 -16.11
C ALA A 22 -14.04 12.30 -16.44
N GLN A 23 -15.29 12.39 -16.88
CA GLN A 23 -16.00 13.63 -17.17
C GLN A 23 -16.62 14.29 -15.93
N ALA A 24 -16.79 13.56 -14.83
CA ALA A 24 -17.33 14.07 -13.57
C ALA A 24 -16.31 14.96 -12.85
N LEU A 25 -16.09 16.20 -13.29
CA LEU A 25 -14.98 17.05 -12.85
C LEU A 25 -15.30 17.89 -11.60
N LEU A 26 -16.54 18.27 -11.38
CA LEU A 26 -16.94 19.20 -10.32
C LEU A 26 -17.74 18.49 -9.23
N GLY A 27 -17.68 19.04 -8.02
CA GLY A 27 -18.37 18.53 -6.84
C GLY A 27 -17.75 17.26 -6.27
N PRO A 28 -18.38 16.67 -5.25
CA PRO A 28 -17.92 15.40 -4.70
C PRO A 28 -18.30 14.25 -5.65
N VAL A 29 -17.31 13.42 -5.97
CA VAL A 29 -17.46 12.26 -6.86
C VAL A 29 -16.99 11.00 -6.13
N CYS A 30 -17.81 9.95 -6.14
CA CYS A 30 -17.48 8.65 -5.59
C CYS A 30 -17.47 7.61 -6.72
N ILE A 31 -16.32 7.01 -6.97
CA ILE A 31 -16.14 5.98 -7.98
C ILE A 31 -15.99 4.63 -7.27
N ILE A 32 -17.00 3.78 -7.36
CA ILE A 32 -16.94 2.40 -6.88
C ILE A 32 -16.36 1.54 -7.99
N ALA A 33 -15.15 1.07 -7.82
CA ALA A 33 -14.39 0.48 -8.90
C ALA A 33 -13.84 -0.90 -8.50
N GLY A 34 -14.40 -1.95 -9.06
CA GLY A 34 -14.04 -3.32 -8.77
C GLY A 34 -12.59 -3.68 -9.12
N ALA A 35 -12.16 -4.86 -8.70
CA ALA A 35 -10.84 -5.36 -9.05
C ALA A 35 -10.68 -5.42 -10.58
N GLY A 36 -9.54 -4.93 -11.08
CA GLY A 36 -9.25 -4.97 -12.52
C GLY A 36 -10.09 -4.07 -13.42
N SER A 37 -10.90 -3.14 -12.85
CA SER A 37 -11.75 -2.22 -13.61
C SER A 37 -11.03 -0.97 -14.16
N GLY A 38 -9.72 -0.84 -13.93
CA GLY A 38 -8.96 0.30 -14.40
C GLY A 38 -9.07 1.54 -13.53
N LYS A 39 -9.27 1.41 -12.21
CA LYS A 39 -9.31 2.52 -11.23
C LYS A 39 -8.27 3.60 -11.51
N THR A 40 -6.99 3.24 -11.46
CA THR A 40 -5.87 4.17 -11.64
C THR A 40 -5.85 4.82 -13.02
N ARG A 41 -6.26 4.07 -14.07
CA ARG A 41 -6.43 4.63 -15.42
C ARG A 41 -7.52 5.69 -15.43
N THR A 42 -8.68 5.39 -14.87
CA THR A 42 -9.82 6.31 -14.84
C THR A 42 -9.49 7.62 -14.12
N ILE A 43 -8.91 7.55 -12.92
CA ILE A 43 -8.55 8.78 -12.17
C ILE A 43 -7.43 9.57 -12.84
N SER A 44 -6.48 8.91 -13.51
CA SER A 44 -5.43 9.61 -14.25
C SER A 44 -5.97 10.37 -15.45
N HIS A 45 -6.85 9.74 -16.23
CA HIS A 45 -7.53 10.42 -17.36
C HIS A 45 -8.49 11.52 -16.87
N ARG A 46 -9.19 11.33 -15.74
CA ARG A 46 -10.03 12.36 -15.13
C ARG A 46 -9.23 13.62 -14.76
N ILE A 47 -8.07 13.44 -14.12
CA ILE A 47 -7.19 14.55 -13.76
C ILE A 47 -6.67 15.25 -15.02
N ALA A 48 -6.16 14.49 -15.99
CA ALA A 48 -5.64 15.03 -17.24
C ALA A 48 -6.72 15.79 -18.03
N HIS A 49 -7.92 15.21 -18.15
CA HIS A 49 -9.08 15.85 -18.81
C HIS A 49 -9.51 17.14 -18.10
N GLY A 50 -9.52 17.15 -16.77
CA GLY A 50 -9.84 18.36 -16.00
C GLY A 50 -8.82 19.49 -16.21
N ILE A 51 -7.55 19.14 -16.45
CA ILE A 51 -6.50 20.12 -16.76
C ILE A 51 -6.63 20.60 -18.21
N GLU A 52 -6.83 19.69 -19.16
CA GLU A 52 -7.02 20.01 -20.58
C GLU A 52 -8.19 20.95 -20.81
N THR A 53 -9.31 20.70 -20.13
CA THR A 53 -10.53 21.54 -20.20
C THR A 53 -10.43 22.84 -19.42
N GLY A 54 -9.34 23.07 -18.70
CA GLY A 54 -9.13 24.27 -17.88
C GLY A 54 -9.95 24.30 -16.56
N VAL A 55 -10.66 23.23 -16.23
CA VAL A 55 -11.37 23.10 -14.94
C VAL A 55 -10.38 22.96 -13.79
N TYR A 56 -9.26 22.27 -14.02
CA TYR A 56 -8.19 22.10 -13.04
C TYR A 56 -6.94 22.88 -13.43
N ALA A 57 -6.30 23.53 -12.46
CA ALA A 57 -4.92 23.96 -12.58
C ALA A 57 -4.02 22.81 -12.06
N ALA A 58 -3.09 22.34 -12.88
CA ALA A 58 -2.29 21.15 -12.58
C ALA A 58 -1.56 21.21 -11.22
N ASN A 59 -1.01 22.37 -10.87
CA ASN A 59 -0.31 22.62 -9.60
C ASN A 59 -1.26 22.77 -8.39
N ARG A 60 -2.58 22.73 -8.60
CA ARG A 60 -3.61 22.79 -7.54
C ARG A 60 -4.36 21.47 -7.34
N VAL A 61 -3.91 20.42 -7.98
CA VAL A 61 -4.43 19.05 -7.81
C VAL A 61 -3.52 18.30 -6.85
N LEU A 62 -4.11 17.67 -5.82
CA LEU A 62 -3.45 16.71 -4.95
C LEU A 62 -4.10 15.36 -5.11
N ALA A 63 -3.37 14.42 -5.70
CA ALA A 63 -3.77 13.02 -5.79
C ALA A 63 -3.11 12.22 -4.66
N LEU A 64 -3.93 11.59 -3.85
CA LEU A 64 -3.52 10.84 -2.67
C LEU A 64 -3.71 9.34 -2.92
N THR A 65 -2.71 8.56 -2.55
CA THR A 65 -2.72 7.10 -2.64
C THR A 65 -2.37 6.48 -1.29
N TYR A 66 -2.70 5.19 -1.14
CA TYR A 66 -2.41 4.48 0.10
C TYR A 66 -0.93 4.06 0.20
N THR A 67 -0.29 3.72 -0.92
CA THR A 67 1.09 3.21 -0.96
C THR A 67 1.99 4.03 -1.87
N ASN A 68 3.30 4.06 -1.59
CA ASN A 68 4.29 4.71 -2.45
C ASN A 68 4.34 4.12 -3.85
N ARG A 69 4.14 2.79 -3.97
CA ARG A 69 4.06 2.13 -5.26
C ARG A 69 2.93 2.70 -6.11
N ALA A 70 1.72 2.83 -5.54
CA ALA A 70 0.58 3.42 -6.25
C ALA A 70 0.85 4.89 -6.57
N ALA A 71 1.52 5.64 -5.68
CA ALA A 71 1.92 7.03 -5.94
C ALA A 71 2.92 7.11 -7.10
N SER A 72 3.91 6.23 -7.16
CA SER A 72 4.89 6.16 -8.25
C SER A 72 4.22 5.81 -9.57
N GLU A 73 3.37 4.77 -9.59
CA GLU A 73 2.61 4.39 -10.79
C GLU A 73 1.73 5.54 -11.28
N LEU A 74 1.01 6.22 -10.38
CA LEU A 74 0.16 7.36 -10.75
C LEU A 74 0.99 8.54 -11.26
N ARG A 75 2.17 8.84 -10.66
CA ARG A 75 3.10 9.87 -11.16
C ARG A 75 3.56 9.57 -12.58
N SER A 76 3.99 8.33 -12.85
CA SER A 76 4.39 7.90 -14.19
C SER A 76 3.25 8.08 -15.20
N ARG A 77 2.01 7.75 -14.83
CA ARG A 77 0.84 7.97 -15.68
C ARG A 77 0.58 9.46 -15.93
N MET A 78 0.72 10.33 -14.91
CA MET A 78 0.59 11.78 -15.08
C MET A 78 1.65 12.33 -16.05
N GLN A 79 2.89 11.83 -16.00
CA GLN A 79 3.94 12.19 -16.96
C GLN A 79 3.55 11.78 -18.38
N ASN A 80 3.11 10.54 -18.57
CA ASN A 80 2.72 10.02 -19.88
C ASN A 80 1.51 10.75 -20.49
N LEU A 81 0.61 11.27 -19.63
CA LEU A 81 -0.53 12.09 -20.04
C LEU A 81 -0.19 13.58 -20.19
N GLY A 82 1.08 13.97 -20.06
CA GLY A 82 1.55 15.36 -20.27
C GLY A 82 1.24 16.33 -19.12
N VAL A 83 0.90 15.83 -17.93
CA VAL A 83 0.54 16.66 -16.77
C VAL A 83 1.44 16.37 -15.54
N PRO A 84 2.78 16.45 -15.68
CA PRO A 84 3.73 16.09 -14.61
C PRO A 84 3.68 17.01 -13.38
N GLN A 85 3.01 18.18 -13.47
CA GLN A 85 2.91 19.16 -12.39
C GLN A 85 1.90 18.76 -11.30
N VAL A 86 1.09 17.73 -11.54
CA VAL A 86 0.14 17.21 -10.56
C VAL A 86 0.89 16.64 -9.36
N GLN A 87 0.50 17.07 -8.16
CA GLN A 87 1.07 16.53 -6.93
C GLN A 87 0.46 15.15 -6.64
N VAL A 88 1.29 14.10 -6.70
CA VAL A 88 0.90 12.72 -6.35
C VAL A 88 1.68 12.29 -5.13
N ARG A 89 1.01 12.00 -4.02
CA ARG A 89 1.63 11.70 -2.72
C ARG A 89 0.85 10.62 -1.96
N THR A 90 1.49 10.00 -0.96
CA THR A 90 0.76 9.33 0.12
C THR A 90 0.32 10.36 1.17
N PHE A 91 -0.66 10.01 2.02
CA PHE A 91 -1.06 10.87 3.15
C PHE A 91 0.13 11.26 4.02
N HIS A 92 0.98 10.28 4.34
CA HIS A 92 2.16 10.50 5.18
C HIS A 92 3.19 11.41 4.52
N SER A 93 3.50 11.21 3.23
CA SER A 93 4.48 12.06 2.54
C SER A 93 3.98 13.48 2.36
N ALA A 94 2.68 13.69 2.13
CA ALA A 94 2.08 15.02 2.08
C ALA A 94 2.14 15.71 3.45
N ALA A 95 1.70 15.01 4.51
CA ALA A 95 1.72 15.53 5.87
C ALA A 95 3.13 15.86 6.36
N LEU A 96 4.10 14.96 6.13
CA LEU A 96 5.50 15.17 6.55
C LEU A 96 6.11 16.40 5.88
N SER A 97 5.88 16.57 4.57
CA SER A 97 6.34 17.75 3.84
C SER A 97 5.75 19.05 4.40
N GLN A 98 4.47 19.06 4.75
CA GLN A 98 3.79 20.20 5.35
C GLN A 98 4.29 20.48 6.78
N LEU A 99 4.43 19.42 7.59
CA LEU A 99 4.94 19.52 8.96
C LEU A 99 6.34 20.15 8.97
N GLN A 100 7.24 19.68 8.12
CA GLN A 100 8.60 20.19 8.02
C GLN A 100 8.67 21.63 7.52
N PHE A 101 7.73 22.03 6.63
CA PHE A 101 7.67 23.40 6.11
C PHE A 101 7.10 24.38 7.15
N PHE A 102 6.04 24.03 7.86
CA PHE A 102 5.36 24.95 8.78
C PHE A 102 5.91 24.93 10.19
N TRP A 103 6.44 23.81 10.68
CA TRP A 103 6.89 23.67 12.06
C TRP A 103 7.94 24.70 12.48
N PRO A 104 9.01 24.96 11.69
CA PRO A 104 10.01 25.96 12.05
C PRO A 104 9.44 27.38 12.13
N GLN A 105 8.40 27.67 11.35
CA GLN A 105 7.77 28.99 11.32
C GLN A 105 6.98 29.31 12.60
N LEU A 106 6.53 28.25 13.32
CA LEU A 106 5.78 28.39 14.56
C LEU A 106 6.64 28.30 15.82
N THR A 107 7.62 27.42 15.81
CA THR A 107 8.33 27.02 17.03
C THR A 107 9.78 27.48 17.05
N GLU A 108 10.28 28.09 15.97
CA GLU A 108 11.69 28.46 15.77
C GLU A 108 12.66 27.27 15.95
N THR A 109 12.14 26.05 15.90
CA THR A 109 12.89 24.80 16.08
C THR A 109 12.58 23.83 14.96
N LEU A 110 13.46 22.85 14.74
CA LEU A 110 13.18 21.76 13.80
C LEU A 110 12.04 20.89 14.33
N ALA A 111 11.27 20.31 13.40
CA ALA A 111 10.26 19.31 13.74
C ALA A 111 10.89 18.12 14.50
N PRO A 112 10.12 17.39 15.31
CA PRO A 112 10.61 16.20 15.99
C PRO A 112 11.23 15.21 15.01
N LYS A 113 12.30 14.53 15.46
CA LYS A 113 12.99 13.54 14.61
C LYS A 113 12.09 12.32 14.38
N LEU A 114 11.84 12.01 13.11
CA LEU A 114 11.06 10.83 12.74
C LEU A 114 11.81 9.54 13.06
N ILE A 115 11.14 8.62 13.76
CA ILE A 115 11.61 7.26 14.02
C ILE A 115 10.93 6.27 13.05
N THR A 116 11.73 5.44 12.42
CA THR A 116 11.23 4.38 11.52
C THR A 116 10.93 3.08 12.26
N ASN A 117 11.50 2.90 13.45
CA ASN A 117 11.28 1.74 14.31
C ASN A 117 10.96 2.21 15.73
N LYS A 118 9.74 1.96 16.18
CA LYS A 118 9.25 2.33 17.51
C LYS A 118 9.56 1.29 18.59
N LEU A 119 9.90 0.04 18.21
CA LEU A 119 10.14 -1.06 19.16
C LEU A 119 11.17 -0.76 20.25
N PRO A 120 12.32 -0.10 19.97
CA PRO A 120 13.27 0.28 21.03
C PRO A 120 12.66 1.22 22.06
N VAL A 121 11.88 2.22 21.65
CA VAL A 121 11.26 3.18 22.57
C VAL A 121 10.15 2.53 23.40
N ILE A 122 9.38 1.59 22.80
CA ILE A 122 8.40 0.79 23.54
C ILE A 122 9.11 -0.10 24.57
N LYS A 123 10.25 -0.70 24.20
CA LYS A 123 11.07 -1.49 25.14
C LYS A 123 11.53 -0.66 26.33
N ASP A 124 12.02 0.56 26.10
CA ASP A 124 12.38 1.49 27.17
C ASP A 124 11.18 1.79 28.08
N ALA A 125 9.99 2.01 27.50
CA ALA A 125 8.76 2.24 28.28
C ALA A 125 8.40 1.02 29.15
N LEU A 126 8.52 -0.19 28.62
CA LEU A 126 8.28 -1.44 29.34
C LEU A 126 9.30 -1.64 30.47
N GLU A 127 10.59 -1.35 30.23
CA GLU A 127 11.63 -1.44 31.25
C GLU A 127 11.38 -0.47 32.41
N GLU A 128 10.98 0.77 32.14
CA GLU A 128 10.67 1.75 33.19
C GLU A 128 9.43 1.37 34.02
N LEU A 129 8.45 0.71 33.39
CA LEU A 129 7.26 0.17 34.04
C LEU A 129 7.52 -1.22 34.67
N LYS A 130 8.77 -1.74 34.59
CA LYS A 130 9.18 -3.04 35.11
C LYS A 130 8.36 -4.21 34.52
N LEU A 131 7.93 -4.08 33.26
CA LEU A 131 7.22 -5.10 32.52
C LEU A 131 8.20 -5.87 31.62
N ARG A 132 8.04 -7.20 31.55
CA ARG A 132 8.82 -8.06 30.67
C ARG A 132 7.89 -8.72 29.68
N VAL A 133 8.18 -8.57 28.40
CA VAL A 133 7.42 -9.16 27.29
C VAL A 133 8.39 -9.80 26.28
N SER A 134 7.89 -10.68 25.45
CA SER A 134 8.64 -11.23 24.32
C SER A 134 8.79 -10.20 23.19
N ASP A 135 9.68 -10.45 22.24
CA ASP A 135 9.79 -9.60 21.04
C ASP A 135 8.52 -9.65 20.16
N GLU A 136 7.77 -10.74 20.22
CA GLU A 136 6.47 -10.88 19.55
C GLU A 136 5.42 -10.00 20.22
N ASP A 137 5.34 -10.04 21.56
CA ASP A 137 4.46 -9.19 22.33
C ASP A 137 4.79 -7.70 22.14
N ASN A 138 6.09 -7.33 22.08
CA ASN A 138 6.50 -5.96 21.81
C ASN A 138 5.98 -5.48 20.43
N ARG A 139 5.96 -6.34 19.43
CA ARG A 139 5.36 -6.05 18.11
C ARG A 139 3.84 -5.91 18.19
N ALA A 140 3.18 -6.76 18.97
CA ALA A 140 1.73 -6.67 19.19
C ALA A 140 1.35 -5.35 19.91
N ILE A 141 2.13 -4.93 20.90
CA ILE A 141 1.95 -3.63 21.58
C ILE A 141 2.13 -2.47 20.59
N ALA A 142 3.15 -2.54 19.72
CA ALA A 142 3.37 -1.51 18.69
C ALA A 142 2.19 -1.40 17.73
N ALA A 143 1.67 -2.53 17.24
CA ALA A 143 0.51 -2.56 16.35
C ALA A 143 -0.76 -2.01 17.02
N GLU A 144 -0.96 -2.28 18.31
CA GLU A 144 -2.12 -1.77 19.04
C GLU A 144 -2.02 -0.27 19.31
N ILE A 145 -0.81 0.26 19.59
CA ILE A 145 -0.57 1.72 19.67
C ILE A 145 -0.87 2.38 18.31
N GLU A 146 -0.45 1.77 17.20
CA GLU A 146 -0.77 2.25 15.85
C GLU A 146 -2.27 2.29 15.62
N TRP A 147 -2.97 1.21 15.95
CA TRP A 147 -4.42 1.12 15.81
C TRP A 147 -5.15 2.21 16.60
N LEU A 148 -4.76 2.47 17.86
CA LEU A 148 -5.31 3.55 18.67
C LEU A 148 -5.19 4.91 17.98
N LYS A 149 -4.00 5.20 17.46
CA LYS A 149 -3.69 6.49 16.84
C LYS A 149 -4.40 6.65 15.50
N TYR A 150 -4.37 5.63 14.65
CA TYR A 150 -5.10 5.66 13.36
C TYR A 150 -6.61 5.75 13.55
N GLY A 151 -7.15 5.08 14.56
CA GLY A 151 -8.56 5.13 14.93
C GLY A 151 -8.99 6.41 15.63
N LEU A 152 -8.05 7.29 16.03
CA LEU A 152 -8.31 8.45 16.92
C LEU A 152 -9.02 8.05 18.21
N VAL A 153 -8.75 6.85 18.72
CA VAL A 153 -9.39 6.29 19.91
C VAL A 153 -8.74 6.84 21.17
N SER A 154 -9.51 7.52 21.99
CA SER A 154 -9.04 8.00 23.28
C SER A 154 -8.84 6.87 24.28
N PRO A 155 -7.99 7.04 25.32
CA PRO A 155 -7.81 6.05 26.39
C PRO A 155 -9.13 5.65 27.07
N GLY A 156 -10.06 6.60 27.25
CA GLY A 156 -11.37 6.33 27.86
C GLY A 156 -12.25 5.47 26.95
N GLU A 157 -12.27 5.73 25.65
CA GLU A 157 -12.99 4.92 24.68
C GLU A 157 -12.38 3.52 24.56
N TYR A 158 -11.05 3.41 24.54
CA TYR A 158 -10.35 2.12 24.47
C TYR A 158 -10.74 1.18 25.63
N ALA A 159 -10.91 1.72 26.83
CA ALA A 159 -11.33 0.93 27.99
C ALA A 159 -12.69 0.25 27.76
N SER A 160 -13.60 0.86 26.99
CA SER A 160 -14.95 0.38 26.71
C SER A 160 -15.07 -0.53 25.46
N ILE A 161 -14.12 -0.46 24.52
CA ILE A 161 -14.14 -1.26 23.30
C ILE A 161 -13.79 -2.72 23.61
N ASP A 162 -14.54 -3.68 23.08
CA ASP A 162 -14.21 -5.10 23.20
C ASP A 162 -13.06 -5.49 22.29
N ARG A 163 -11.85 -5.49 22.85
CA ARG A 163 -10.61 -5.92 22.17
C ARG A 163 -9.87 -6.95 23.02
N PRO A 164 -9.20 -7.91 22.37
CA PRO A 164 -8.43 -8.93 23.07
C PRO A 164 -7.29 -8.31 23.91
N ALA A 165 -6.93 -9.01 24.97
CA ALA A 165 -5.76 -8.62 25.78
C ALA A 165 -4.48 -8.66 24.94
N ILE A 166 -3.68 -7.61 25.00
CA ILE A 166 -2.42 -7.50 24.26
C ILE A 166 -1.27 -7.95 25.15
N ALA A 167 -0.46 -8.88 24.67
CA ALA A 167 0.70 -9.41 25.43
C ALA A 167 0.31 -9.94 26.82
N GLY A 168 -0.91 -10.46 26.98
CA GLY A 168 -1.45 -10.93 28.28
C GLY A 168 -1.68 -9.82 29.31
N MET A 169 -1.61 -8.55 28.93
CA MET A 169 -1.83 -7.40 29.83
C MET A 169 -3.29 -6.99 29.89
N SER A 170 -3.70 -6.42 31.03
CA SER A 170 -4.99 -5.70 31.10
C SER A 170 -4.92 -4.42 30.24
N LYS A 171 -6.10 -3.90 29.85
CA LYS A 171 -6.19 -2.66 29.07
C LYS A 171 -5.54 -1.47 29.78
N GLU A 172 -5.70 -1.38 31.09
CA GLU A 172 -5.08 -0.30 31.90
C GLU A 172 -3.56 -0.36 31.81
N LYS A 173 -2.96 -1.56 31.96
CA LYS A 173 -1.51 -1.71 31.83
C LYS A 173 -1.00 -1.40 30.42
N PHE A 174 -1.75 -1.79 29.41
CA PHE A 174 -1.43 -1.43 28.03
C PHE A 174 -1.47 0.09 27.83
N LEU A 175 -2.49 0.77 28.36
CA LEU A 175 -2.60 2.24 28.29
C LEU A 175 -1.45 2.94 29.06
N ASP A 176 -0.99 2.37 30.18
CA ASP A 176 0.19 2.87 30.88
C ASP A 176 1.45 2.78 30.00
N VAL A 177 1.63 1.66 29.30
CA VAL A 177 2.74 1.48 28.34
C VAL A 177 2.64 2.48 27.20
N ALA A 178 1.46 2.64 26.60
CA ALA A 178 1.22 3.59 25.51
C ALA A 178 1.49 5.03 25.97
N SER A 179 1.00 5.41 27.14
CA SER A 179 1.24 6.73 27.74
C SER A 179 2.73 6.97 28.00
N ARG A 180 3.44 5.98 28.54
CA ARG A 180 4.87 6.10 28.80
C ARG A 180 5.69 6.19 27.51
N PHE A 181 5.32 5.43 26.49
CA PHE A 181 5.91 5.52 25.14
C PHE A 181 5.78 6.93 24.56
N GLU A 182 4.59 7.55 24.63
CA GLU A 182 4.37 8.92 24.18
C GLU A 182 5.21 9.93 24.99
N ALA A 183 5.28 9.78 26.31
CA ALA A 183 6.10 10.64 27.16
C ALA A 183 7.60 10.55 26.80
N LEU A 184 8.11 9.35 26.52
CA LEU A 184 9.51 9.15 26.10
C LEU A 184 9.79 9.78 24.72
N LYS A 185 8.87 9.66 23.76
CA LYS A 185 8.99 10.35 22.48
C LYS A 185 9.07 11.86 22.67
N GLN A 186 8.17 12.44 23.47
CA GLN A 186 8.16 13.87 23.75
C GLN A 186 9.47 14.33 24.39
N GLN A 187 9.96 13.62 25.42
CA GLN A 187 11.22 13.94 26.09
C GLN A 187 12.43 13.93 25.15
N ARG A 188 12.42 12.98 24.18
CA ARG A 188 13.53 12.78 23.22
C ARG A 188 13.33 13.55 21.92
N ARG A 189 12.25 14.33 21.80
CA ARG A 189 11.84 15.04 20.57
C ARG A 189 11.76 14.09 19.37
N LEU A 190 11.09 12.95 19.55
CA LEU A 190 10.85 11.94 18.53
C LEU A 190 9.38 11.99 18.08
N ALA A 191 9.14 11.64 16.85
CA ALA A 191 7.80 11.41 16.28
C ALA A 191 7.79 10.08 15.54
N ASP A 192 6.70 9.33 15.64
CA ASP A 192 6.43 8.21 14.75
C ASP A 192 5.58 8.65 13.54
N TRP A 193 5.25 7.73 12.66
CA TRP A 193 4.51 8.06 11.43
C TRP A 193 3.08 8.53 11.71
N GLU A 194 2.43 8.01 12.73
CA GLU A 194 1.10 8.44 13.15
C GLU A 194 1.15 9.86 13.71
N ASP A 195 2.22 10.21 14.44
CA ASP A 195 2.43 11.57 14.92
C ASP A 195 2.55 12.57 13.78
N VAL A 196 3.15 12.20 12.66
CA VAL A 196 3.24 13.08 11.49
C VAL A 196 1.85 13.54 11.06
N LEU A 197 0.88 12.61 10.99
CA LEU A 197 -0.50 12.97 10.64
C LEU A 197 -1.18 13.77 11.76
N LEU A 198 -1.04 13.34 13.02
CA LEU A 198 -1.63 14.01 14.19
C LEU A 198 -1.11 15.45 14.33
N LEU A 199 0.20 15.64 14.29
CA LEU A 199 0.83 16.96 14.44
C LEU A 199 0.48 17.87 13.27
N THR A 200 0.46 17.36 12.04
CA THR A 200 0.05 18.15 10.87
C THR A 200 -1.40 18.57 10.99
N THR A 201 -2.31 17.66 11.33
CA THR A 201 -3.73 17.97 11.52
C THR A 201 -3.93 18.99 12.62
N GLY A 202 -3.28 18.79 13.78
CA GLY A 202 -3.35 19.70 14.91
C GLY A 202 -2.79 21.09 14.59
N LEU A 203 -1.64 21.16 13.91
CA LEU A 203 -1.03 22.40 13.46
C LEU A 203 -1.96 23.19 12.55
N LEU A 204 -2.51 22.55 11.52
CA LEU A 204 -3.39 23.21 10.56
C LEU A 204 -4.70 23.71 11.19
N ARG A 205 -5.27 22.96 12.14
CA ARG A 205 -6.49 23.38 12.85
C ARG A 205 -6.26 24.55 13.80
N ASN A 206 -5.08 24.67 14.38
CA ASN A 206 -4.76 25.74 15.30
C ASN A 206 -4.18 26.99 14.63
N GLU A 207 -3.72 26.88 13.36
CA GLU A 207 -3.08 27.96 12.62
C GLU A 207 -3.83 28.28 11.31
N PRO A 208 -4.90 29.12 11.36
CA PRO A 208 -5.76 29.40 10.20
C PRO A 208 -4.99 29.95 8.98
N ARG A 209 -3.89 30.70 9.21
CA ARG A 209 -3.08 31.25 8.11
C ARG A 209 -2.38 30.15 7.30
N MET A 210 -1.88 29.11 7.99
CA MET A 210 -1.23 27.97 7.35
C MET A 210 -2.23 27.10 6.62
N LEU A 211 -3.39 26.87 7.24
CA LEU A 211 -4.50 26.19 6.59
C LEU A 211 -4.94 26.91 5.31
N ALA A 212 -5.13 28.25 5.38
CA ALA A 212 -5.51 29.04 4.20
C ALA A 212 -4.45 28.97 3.08
N HIS A 213 -3.15 28.95 3.44
CA HIS A 213 -2.07 28.76 2.46
C HIS A 213 -2.20 27.43 1.72
N LEU A 214 -2.41 26.32 2.45
CA LEU A 214 -2.59 25.00 1.84
C LEU A 214 -3.87 24.91 1.01
N GLN A 215 -4.96 25.52 1.46
CA GLN A 215 -6.22 25.55 0.73
C GLN A 215 -6.15 26.39 -0.55
N GLN A 216 -5.25 27.37 -0.61
CA GLN A 216 -4.93 28.07 -1.86
C GLN A 216 -4.06 27.22 -2.79
N GLN A 217 -3.14 26.44 -2.22
CA GLN A 217 -2.26 25.55 -2.97
C GLN A 217 -3.02 24.34 -3.55
N TYR A 218 -3.87 23.69 -2.77
CA TYR A 218 -4.61 22.49 -3.20
C TYR A 218 -6.10 22.78 -3.23
N ARG A 219 -6.66 22.69 -4.43
CA ARG A 219 -8.09 22.91 -4.65
C ARG A 219 -8.86 21.63 -4.94
N HIS A 220 -8.28 20.74 -5.74
CA HIS A 220 -8.92 19.50 -6.17
C HIS A 220 -8.20 18.32 -5.54
N PHE A 221 -8.95 17.46 -4.85
CA PHE A 221 -8.44 16.26 -4.23
C PHE A 221 -8.93 15.03 -4.98
N THR A 222 -8.03 14.08 -5.21
CA THR A 222 -8.36 12.73 -5.69
C THR A 222 -7.75 11.73 -4.73
N VAL A 223 -8.56 10.83 -4.15
CA VAL A 223 -8.10 9.84 -3.16
C VAL A 223 -8.34 8.44 -3.72
N ASP A 224 -7.26 7.71 -3.97
CA ASP A 224 -7.30 6.31 -4.38
C ASP A 224 -7.32 5.37 -3.17
N GLU A 225 -7.90 4.17 -3.33
CA GLU A 225 -8.06 3.15 -2.27
C GLU A 225 -8.78 3.71 -1.03
N TYR A 226 -9.83 4.50 -1.23
CA TYR A 226 -10.52 5.23 -0.16
C TYR A 226 -11.15 4.31 0.90
N GLN A 227 -11.42 3.04 0.59
CA GLN A 227 -11.89 2.04 1.55
C GLN A 227 -10.87 1.67 2.65
N ASP A 228 -9.60 2.05 2.47
CA ASP A 228 -8.51 1.72 3.42
C ASP A 228 -8.06 2.90 4.28
N ILE A 229 -8.66 4.06 4.12
CA ILE A 229 -8.27 5.21 4.95
C ILE A 229 -8.72 5.03 6.40
N SER A 230 -7.89 5.50 7.31
CA SER A 230 -8.19 5.53 8.73
C SER A 230 -8.91 6.82 9.15
N PRO A 231 -9.57 6.85 10.32
CA PRO A 231 -10.12 8.08 10.91
C PRO A 231 -9.12 9.23 10.99
N LEU A 232 -7.85 8.94 11.30
CA LEU A 232 -6.79 9.95 11.34
C LEU A 232 -6.49 10.54 9.95
N GLN A 233 -6.41 9.71 8.91
CA GLN A 233 -6.23 10.16 7.53
C GLN A 233 -7.45 10.94 7.02
N GLN A 234 -8.65 10.48 7.37
CA GLN A 234 -9.88 11.19 7.06
C GLN A 234 -9.92 12.56 7.73
N SER A 235 -9.55 12.66 9.00
CA SER A 235 -9.48 13.91 9.75
C SER A 235 -8.53 14.94 9.11
N LEU A 236 -7.39 14.46 8.57
CA LEU A 236 -6.45 15.32 7.84
C LEU A 236 -7.03 15.75 6.49
N LEU A 237 -7.65 14.84 5.73
CA LEU A 237 -8.30 15.15 4.45
C LEU A 237 -9.39 16.21 4.62
N GLU A 238 -10.22 16.07 5.66
CA GLU A 238 -11.25 17.05 6.01
C GLU A 238 -10.67 18.42 6.37
N THR A 239 -9.55 18.41 7.09
CA THR A 239 -8.85 19.66 7.44
C THR A 239 -8.33 20.35 6.16
N TRP A 240 -7.76 19.61 5.22
CA TRP A 240 -7.33 20.17 3.93
C TRP A 240 -8.52 20.67 3.10
N LEU A 241 -9.59 19.90 3.05
CA LEU A 241 -10.78 20.21 2.24
C LEU A 241 -11.52 21.44 2.80
N GLY A 242 -11.69 21.54 4.13
CA GLY A 242 -12.53 22.56 4.76
C GLY A 242 -13.98 22.42 4.32
N ASP A 243 -14.64 23.54 4.03
CA ASP A 243 -16.04 23.60 3.58
C ASP A 243 -16.21 23.34 2.06
N ARG A 244 -15.16 22.94 1.37
CA ARG A 244 -15.17 22.70 -0.07
C ARG A 244 -15.62 21.27 -0.39
N GLU A 245 -16.08 21.06 -1.61
CA GLU A 245 -16.60 19.79 -2.09
C GLU A 245 -15.82 19.22 -3.31
N GLU A 246 -14.67 19.82 -3.68
CA GLU A 246 -13.87 19.38 -4.82
C GLU A 246 -13.04 18.13 -4.48
N LEU A 247 -13.74 17.04 -4.20
CA LEU A 247 -13.21 15.74 -3.79
C LEU A 247 -13.68 14.64 -4.73
N CYS A 248 -12.74 13.87 -5.29
CA CYS A 248 -13.02 12.60 -5.94
C CYS A 248 -12.42 11.48 -5.12
N VAL A 249 -13.22 10.50 -4.74
CA VAL A 249 -12.75 9.29 -4.08
C VAL A 249 -12.97 8.09 -4.98
N VAL A 250 -12.02 7.14 -4.96
CA VAL A 250 -12.18 5.87 -5.65
C VAL A 250 -11.82 4.72 -4.72
N GLY A 251 -12.62 3.67 -4.74
CA GLY A 251 -12.42 2.52 -3.88
C GLY A 251 -13.25 1.31 -4.27
N ASP A 252 -12.96 0.18 -3.62
CA ASP A 252 -13.70 -1.06 -3.73
C ASP A 252 -14.00 -1.60 -2.33
N PRO A 253 -15.25 -1.56 -1.85
CA PRO A 253 -15.60 -2.10 -0.53
C PRO A 253 -15.22 -3.59 -0.36
N ARG A 254 -15.17 -4.34 -1.48
CA ARG A 254 -14.77 -5.77 -1.51
C ARG A 254 -13.28 -5.98 -1.26
N GLN A 255 -12.45 -4.92 -1.32
CA GLN A 255 -11.01 -4.96 -1.10
C GLN A 255 -10.58 -4.31 0.23
N THR A 256 -11.51 -4.09 1.15
CA THR A 256 -11.22 -3.61 2.51
C THR A 256 -10.60 -4.74 3.33
N ILE A 257 -9.28 -4.71 3.52
CA ILE A 257 -8.50 -5.75 4.19
C ILE A 257 -7.52 -5.21 5.23
N TYR A 258 -7.69 -3.95 5.67
CA TYR A 258 -6.82 -3.28 6.65
C TYR A 258 -7.58 -2.74 7.86
N THR A 259 -8.77 -3.29 8.19
CA THR A 259 -9.53 -2.85 9.36
C THR A 259 -8.78 -3.15 10.66
N PHE A 260 -8.01 -4.24 10.69
CA PHE A 260 -7.12 -4.57 11.80
C PHE A 260 -6.03 -3.52 12.04
N ALA A 261 -5.66 -2.75 11.01
CA ALA A 261 -4.68 -1.66 11.08
C ALA A 261 -5.34 -0.27 11.26
N GLY A 262 -6.64 -0.22 11.50
CA GLY A 262 -7.39 1.02 11.75
C GLY A 262 -8.05 1.65 10.53
N ALA A 263 -8.14 0.96 9.38
CA ALA A 263 -8.95 1.41 8.26
C ALA A 263 -10.45 1.35 8.61
N ASP A 264 -11.21 2.33 8.12
CA ASP A 264 -12.65 2.40 8.33
C ASP A 264 -13.40 2.49 6.99
N PRO A 265 -13.99 1.37 6.52
CA PRO A 265 -14.71 1.33 5.25
C PRO A 265 -15.99 2.19 5.25
N SER A 266 -16.47 2.62 6.41
CA SER A 266 -17.66 3.46 6.52
C SER A 266 -17.52 4.81 5.81
N PHE A 267 -16.30 5.30 5.64
CA PHE A 267 -16.06 6.53 4.87
C PHE A 267 -16.44 6.37 3.39
N LEU A 268 -16.17 5.22 2.79
CA LEU A 268 -16.56 4.94 1.41
C LEU A 268 -18.05 4.59 1.32
N THR A 269 -18.54 3.69 2.17
CA THR A 269 -19.95 3.23 2.12
C THR A 269 -20.94 4.30 2.58
N GLY A 270 -20.53 5.19 3.48
CA GLY A 270 -21.30 6.34 3.97
C GLY A 270 -21.06 7.65 3.20
N PHE A 271 -20.37 7.62 2.06
CA PHE A 271 -20.00 8.83 1.33
C PHE A 271 -21.20 9.67 0.93
N SER A 272 -22.33 9.07 0.52
CA SER A 272 -23.58 9.76 0.19
C SER A 272 -24.21 10.49 1.38
N THR A 273 -24.06 9.97 2.59
CA THR A 273 -24.56 10.63 3.81
C THR A 273 -23.77 11.91 4.11
N ARG A 274 -22.46 11.86 3.85
CA ARG A 274 -21.56 12.99 4.08
C ARG A 274 -21.65 14.04 2.99
N PHE A 275 -21.78 13.60 1.74
CA PHE A 275 -21.89 14.43 0.55
C PHE A 275 -23.18 14.10 -0.21
N PRO A 276 -24.33 14.67 0.20
CA PRO A 276 -25.61 14.36 -0.43
C PRO A 276 -25.68 14.76 -1.91
N SER A 277 -24.83 15.70 -2.35
CA SER A 277 -24.71 16.16 -3.74
C SER A 277 -23.78 15.26 -4.59
N ALA A 278 -23.17 14.21 -3.99
CA ALA A 278 -22.16 13.41 -4.65
C ALA A 278 -22.69 12.67 -5.89
N GLN A 279 -21.88 12.71 -6.95
CA GLN A 279 -22.07 11.86 -8.10
C GLN A 279 -21.43 10.49 -7.85
N PHE A 280 -22.20 9.42 -8.04
CA PHE A 280 -21.72 8.04 -7.94
C PHE A 280 -21.54 7.45 -9.32
N VAL A 281 -20.39 6.80 -9.54
CA VAL A 281 -20.10 6.05 -10.78
C VAL A 281 -19.56 4.69 -10.40
N GLU A 282 -20.09 3.64 -11.01
CA GLU A 282 -19.61 2.27 -10.83
C GLU A 282 -18.80 1.82 -12.04
N LEU A 283 -17.66 1.15 -11.78
CA LEU A 283 -16.81 0.53 -12.80
C LEU A 283 -16.85 -0.98 -12.58
N ASN A 284 -17.63 -1.68 -13.38
CA ASN A 284 -17.88 -3.12 -13.21
C ASN A 284 -17.15 -3.99 -14.23
N ARG A 285 -16.59 -3.43 -15.29
CA ARG A 285 -15.85 -4.15 -16.33
C ARG A 285 -14.45 -4.52 -15.88
N ASN A 286 -14.17 -5.83 -15.80
CA ASN A 286 -12.86 -6.35 -15.41
C ASN A 286 -11.99 -6.63 -16.65
N TYR A 287 -10.89 -5.89 -16.78
CA TYR A 287 -9.91 -6.00 -17.87
C TYR A 287 -8.70 -6.87 -17.52
N ARG A 288 -8.62 -7.34 -16.26
CA ARG A 288 -7.47 -8.06 -15.72
C ARG A 288 -7.56 -9.55 -15.90
N SER A 289 -8.64 -10.15 -15.42
CA SER A 289 -8.73 -11.59 -15.17
C SER A 289 -9.54 -12.32 -16.23
N SER A 290 -9.31 -13.62 -16.37
CA SER A 290 -10.12 -14.49 -17.23
C SER A 290 -11.58 -14.55 -16.73
N PRO A 291 -12.56 -14.86 -17.61
CA PRO A 291 -13.98 -14.93 -17.24
C PRO A 291 -14.26 -15.85 -16.05
N GLU A 292 -13.57 -16.99 -15.95
CA GLU A 292 -13.77 -17.97 -14.89
C GLU A 292 -13.22 -17.49 -13.55
N ILE A 293 -12.12 -16.73 -13.56
CA ILE A 293 -11.59 -16.08 -12.35
C ILE A 293 -12.56 -14.99 -11.89
N VAL A 294 -13.11 -14.20 -12.82
CA VAL A 294 -14.13 -13.19 -12.50
C VAL A 294 -15.39 -13.84 -11.94
N ALA A 295 -15.85 -14.95 -12.54
CA ALA A 295 -16.99 -15.70 -12.03
C ALA A 295 -16.77 -16.24 -10.61
N LEU A 296 -15.54 -16.72 -10.30
CA LEU A 296 -15.18 -17.11 -8.93
C LEU A 296 -15.17 -15.89 -8.00
N ALA A 297 -14.56 -14.77 -8.43
CA ALA A 297 -14.54 -13.54 -7.64
C ALA A 297 -15.95 -13.05 -7.30
N ASN A 298 -16.90 -13.11 -8.24
CA ASN A 298 -18.30 -12.75 -8.03
C ASN A 298 -19.00 -13.68 -7.03
N ARG A 299 -18.70 -14.99 -7.02
CA ARG A 299 -19.23 -15.91 -5.98
C ARG A 299 -18.68 -15.62 -4.59
N VAL A 300 -17.42 -15.16 -4.53
CA VAL A 300 -16.79 -14.78 -3.25
C VAL A 300 -17.30 -13.44 -2.77
N ALA A 301 -17.57 -12.49 -3.67
CA ALA A 301 -18.02 -11.14 -3.31
C ALA A 301 -19.40 -11.18 -2.61
N GLU A 302 -19.57 -10.33 -1.60
CA GLU A 302 -20.87 -10.19 -0.90
C GLU A 302 -21.84 -9.30 -1.71
N HIS A 303 -21.28 -8.32 -2.43
CA HIS A 303 -22.03 -7.32 -3.18
C HIS A 303 -21.30 -6.92 -4.47
N GLY A 304 -22.08 -6.55 -5.46
CA GLY A 304 -21.58 -6.08 -6.75
C GLY A 304 -21.09 -7.22 -7.66
N GLU A 305 -21.26 -7.06 -8.92
CA GLU A 305 -20.89 -8.05 -9.93
C GLU A 305 -19.92 -7.45 -10.94
N LEU A 306 -18.85 -8.19 -11.24
CA LEU A 306 -17.87 -7.82 -12.26
C LEU A 306 -18.22 -8.49 -13.58
N GLU A 307 -18.06 -7.77 -14.68
CA GLU A 307 -18.17 -8.27 -16.05
C GLU A 307 -16.77 -8.49 -16.62
N ALA A 308 -16.46 -9.71 -17.05
CA ALA A 308 -15.18 -10.01 -17.67
C ALA A 308 -15.13 -9.49 -19.11
N VAL A 309 -14.11 -8.72 -19.46
CA VAL A 309 -13.88 -8.23 -20.82
C VAL A 309 -12.97 -9.15 -21.61
N ARG A 310 -12.05 -9.83 -20.92
CA ARG A 310 -11.08 -10.73 -21.56
C ARG A 310 -11.76 -12.01 -22.05
N GLN A 311 -11.26 -12.52 -23.18
CA GLN A 311 -11.80 -13.76 -23.79
C GLN A 311 -10.95 -15.00 -23.49
N PHE A 312 -9.76 -14.83 -22.87
CA PHE A 312 -8.93 -15.96 -22.48
C PHE A 312 -9.61 -16.74 -21.36
N SER A 313 -9.80 -18.05 -21.58
CA SER A 313 -10.55 -18.94 -20.70
C SER A 313 -9.61 -19.93 -20.02
N SER A 314 -9.61 -19.97 -18.70
CA SER A 314 -8.89 -20.96 -17.89
C SER A 314 -9.60 -21.13 -16.54
N LYS A 315 -10.17 -22.31 -16.32
CA LYS A 315 -10.87 -22.60 -15.04
C LYS A 315 -9.87 -22.64 -13.89
N PRO A 316 -10.17 -21.98 -12.77
CA PRO A 316 -9.45 -22.20 -11.52
C PRO A 316 -9.45 -23.69 -11.17
N SER A 317 -8.30 -24.25 -10.80
CA SER A 317 -8.19 -25.62 -10.32
C SER A 317 -8.03 -25.68 -8.81
N LEU A 318 -8.52 -26.78 -8.20
CA LEU A 318 -8.36 -27.05 -6.80
C LEU A 318 -7.61 -28.39 -6.62
N GLU A 319 -6.47 -28.33 -5.99
CA GLU A 319 -5.59 -29.46 -5.73
C GLU A 319 -5.60 -29.80 -4.22
N ARG A 320 -5.52 -31.09 -3.91
CA ARG A 320 -5.52 -31.57 -2.52
C ARG A 320 -4.34 -32.51 -2.27
N PHE A 321 -3.64 -32.25 -1.18
CA PHE A 321 -2.41 -32.97 -0.85
C PHE A 321 -2.50 -33.69 0.49
N SER A 322 -1.66 -34.71 0.68
CA SER A 322 -1.58 -35.45 1.94
C SER A 322 -0.93 -34.66 3.07
N SER A 323 -0.10 -33.65 2.75
CA SER A 323 0.59 -32.81 3.73
C SER A 323 1.01 -31.46 3.12
N ALA A 324 1.31 -30.48 3.96
CA ALA A 324 1.86 -29.18 3.56
C ALA A 324 3.19 -29.33 2.78
N THR A 325 4.02 -30.30 3.15
CA THR A 325 5.27 -30.59 2.42
C THR A 325 5.01 -31.12 1.00
N ALA A 326 4.02 -32.00 0.84
CA ALA A 326 3.64 -32.51 -0.48
C ALA A 326 3.04 -31.38 -1.36
N GLU A 327 2.25 -30.49 -0.78
CA GLU A 327 1.72 -29.28 -1.44
C GLU A 327 2.86 -28.38 -1.93
N ALA A 328 3.81 -28.02 -1.05
CA ALA A 328 4.94 -27.15 -1.38
C ALA A 328 5.83 -27.73 -2.49
N LYS A 329 6.12 -29.03 -2.43
CA LYS A 329 6.89 -29.73 -3.45
C LYS A 329 6.18 -29.70 -4.80
N TRP A 330 4.90 -30.02 -4.82
CA TRP A 330 4.09 -30.00 -6.05
C TRP A 330 4.03 -28.59 -6.67
N ILE A 331 3.84 -27.55 -5.84
CA ILE A 331 3.85 -26.16 -6.31
C ILE A 331 5.18 -25.83 -6.98
N ALA A 332 6.32 -26.19 -6.35
CA ALA A 332 7.64 -25.95 -6.92
C ALA A 332 7.86 -26.68 -8.26
N GLU A 333 7.38 -27.92 -8.38
CA GLU A 333 7.40 -28.69 -9.64
C GLU A 333 6.53 -28.01 -10.72
N ARG A 334 5.31 -27.54 -10.40
CA ARG A 334 4.45 -26.83 -11.35
C ARG A 334 5.02 -25.47 -11.77
N VAL A 335 5.66 -24.75 -10.85
CA VAL A 335 6.40 -23.52 -11.19
C VAL A 335 7.55 -23.84 -12.15
N SER A 336 8.31 -24.92 -11.90
CA SER A 336 9.39 -25.37 -12.80
C SER A 336 8.88 -25.66 -14.20
N GLU A 337 7.79 -26.40 -14.31
CA GLU A 337 7.16 -26.70 -15.61
C GLU A 337 6.67 -25.44 -16.34
N ALA A 338 6.05 -24.49 -15.60
CA ALA A 338 5.60 -23.24 -16.18
C ALA A 338 6.78 -22.43 -16.75
N VAL A 339 7.89 -22.35 -16.02
CA VAL A 339 9.12 -21.65 -16.44
C VAL A 339 9.74 -22.34 -17.65
N GLN A 340 9.81 -23.67 -17.68
CA GLN A 340 10.28 -24.44 -18.84
C GLN A 340 9.36 -24.25 -20.05
N GLY A 341 8.07 -24.04 -19.81
CA GLY A 341 7.08 -23.69 -20.83
C GLY A 341 7.13 -22.23 -21.30
N GLY A 342 8.11 -21.43 -20.84
CA GLY A 342 8.33 -20.06 -21.27
C GLY A 342 7.61 -19.00 -20.42
N GLN A 343 7.00 -19.37 -19.28
CA GLN A 343 6.38 -18.38 -18.37
C GLN A 343 7.47 -17.57 -17.69
N PRO A 344 7.46 -16.22 -17.77
CA PRO A 344 8.42 -15.39 -17.05
C PRO A 344 8.30 -15.57 -15.52
N LEU A 345 9.42 -15.66 -14.81
CA LEU A 345 9.42 -15.79 -13.35
C LEU A 345 8.64 -14.69 -12.63
N GLY A 346 8.75 -13.45 -13.11
CA GLY A 346 8.06 -12.29 -12.53
C GLY A 346 6.53 -12.30 -12.72
N GLU A 347 6.00 -13.17 -13.59
CA GLU A 347 4.57 -13.34 -13.84
C GLU A 347 3.97 -14.54 -13.09
N ILE A 348 4.72 -15.11 -12.13
CA ILE A 348 4.29 -16.21 -11.27
C ILE A 348 4.29 -15.76 -9.81
N ALA A 349 3.21 -16.05 -9.09
CA ALA A 349 3.14 -15.82 -7.66
C ALA A 349 2.63 -17.03 -6.90
N VAL A 350 3.15 -17.24 -5.69
CA VAL A 350 2.61 -18.15 -4.69
C VAL A 350 2.13 -17.31 -3.51
N LEU A 351 0.85 -17.37 -3.23
CA LEU A 351 0.18 -16.58 -2.20
C LEU A 351 -0.26 -17.48 -1.04
N ALA A 352 -0.08 -17.00 0.18
CA ALA A 352 -0.52 -17.67 1.38
C ALA A 352 -1.11 -16.67 2.38
N ARG A 353 -1.81 -17.16 3.40
CA ARG A 353 -2.37 -16.29 4.45
C ARG A 353 -1.31 -15.78 5.43
N ILE A 354 -0.31 -16.61 5.73
CA ILE A 354 0.78 -16.29 6.67
C ILE A 354 2.14 -16.68 6.10
N ASN A 355 3.19 -16.00 6.54
CA ASN A 355 4.56 -16.17 6.02
C ASN A 355 5.12 -17.59 6.24
N SER A 356 4.78 -18.26 7.34
CA SER A 356 5.30 -19.61 7.62
C SER A 356 4.87 -20.66 6.59
N GLN A 357 3.75 -20.46 5.90
CA GLN A 357 3.33 -21.34 4.80
C GLN A 357 4.23 -21.18 3.56
N LEU A 358 4.82 -20.00 3.36
CA LEU A 358 5.69 -19.70 2.22
C LEU A 358 7.12 -20.27 2.39
N GLU A 359 7.57 -20.50 3.62
CA GLU A 359 8.93 -20.98 3.90
C GLU A 359 9.23 -22.36 3.28
N GLN A 360 8.22 -23.25 3.31
CA GLN A 360 8.37 -24.56 2.67
C GLN A 360 8.43 -24.46 1.15
N VAL A 361 7.62 -23.60 0.56
CA VAL A 361 7.64 -23.36 -0.90
C VAL A 361 8.96 -22.71 -1.31
N GLU A 362 9.46 -21.72 -0.55
CA GLU A 362 10.77 -21.08 -0.76
C GLU A 362 11.89 -22.15 -0.77
N SER A 363 11.87 -23.06 0.19
CA SER A 363 12.84 -24.17 0.28
C SER A 363 12.80 -25.07 -0.95
N GLU A 364 11.60 -25.51 -1.38
CA GLU A 364 11.46 -26.40 -2.54
C GLU A 364 11.86 -25.72 -3.86
N LEU A 365 11.49 -24.45 -4.07
CA LEU A 365 11.93 -23.66 -5.23
C LEU A 365 13.46 -23.52 -5.26
N THR A 366 14.07 -23.26 -4.11
CA THR A 366 15.54 -23.16 -3.97
C THR A 366 16.24 -24.46 -4.33
N LYS A 367 15.69 -25.62 -3.92
CA LYS A 367 16.22 -26.95 -4.32
C LYS A 367 16.22 -27.17 -5.83
N LEU A 368 15.23 -26.59 -6.53
CA LEU A 368 15.13 -26.65 -7.99
C LEU A 368 15.93 -25.54 -8.70
N GLY A 369 16.66 -24.69 -7.96
CA GLY A 369 17.42 -23.57 -8.51
C GLY A 369 16.55 -22.44 -9.08
N ILE A 370 15.28 -22.35 -8.70
CA ILE A 370 14.34 -21.34 -9.16
C ILE A 370 14.45 -20.10 -8.27
N LYS A 371 14.75 -18.95 -8.87
CA LYS A 371 14.80 -17.68 -8.14
C LYS A 371 13.42 -17.30 -7.62
N CYS A 372 13.32 -16.97 -6.33
CA CYS A 372 12.10 -16.47 -5.70
C CYS A 372 12.38 -15.28 -4.78
N GLN A 373 11.38 -14.43 -4.59
CA GLN A 373 11.44 -13.25 -3.72
C GLN A 373 10.25 -13.30 -2.76
N VAL A 374 10.54 -13.34 -1.44
CA VAL A 374 9.51 -13.21 -0.40
C VAL A 374 9.23 -11.73 -0.18
N ARG A 375 8.03 -11.27 -0.56
CA ARG A 375 7.61 -9.87 -0.51
C ARG A 375 7.01 -9.49 0.84
N GLY A 376 7.14 -8.21 1.20
CA GLY A 376 6.53 -7.65 2.41
C GLY A 376 7.23 -8.03 3.72
N THR A 377 8.40 -8.66 3.63
CA THR A 377 9.19 -9.06 4.82
C THR A 377 10.31 -8.06 5.14
N GLY A 378 10.53 -7.07 4.30
CA GLY A 378 11.66 -6.14 4.40
C GLY A 378 13.02 -6.81 4.23
N ARG A 379 13.08 -8.05 3.73
CA ARG A 379 14.34 -8.76 3.49
C ARG A 379 15.25 -8.02 2.51
N PHE A 380 14.67 -7.35 1.52
CA PHE A 380 15.40 -6.52 0.56
C PHE A 380 16.25 -5.46 1.28
N PHE A 381 15.63 -4.70 2.20
CA PHE A 381 16.30 -3.63 2.94
C PHE A 381 17.34 -4.13 3.96
N ARG A 382 17.35 -5.44 4.25
CA ARG A 382 18.35 -6.09 5.11
C ARG A 382 19.54 -6.66 4.34
N ARG A 383 19.55 -6.61 3.01
CA ARG A 383 20.71 -7.01 2.20
C ARG A 383 21.90 -6.11 2.53
N PRO A 384 23.11 -6.68 2.69
CA PRO A 384 24.30 -5.91 3.09
C PRO A 384 24.59 -4.72 2.18
N GLU A 385 24.49 -4.88 0.86
CA GLU A 385 24.72 -3.83 -0.13
C GLU A 385 23.68 -2.72 -0.04
N ILE A 386 22.41 -3.03 0.23
CA ILE A 386 21.32 -2.07 0.38
C ILE A 386 21.48 -1.29 1.70
N MET A 387 21.77 -1.99 2.79
CA MET A 387 22.05 -1.35 4.09
C MET A 387 23.24 -0.40 4.01
N GLN A 388 24.31 -0.80 3.32
CA GLN A 388 25.50 0.04 3.13
C GLN A 388 25.18 1.27 2.29
N ALA A 389 24.44 1.13 1.18
CA ALA A 389 23.98 2.24 0.36
C ALA A 389 23.10 3.22 1.15
N MET A 390 22.09 2.70 1.88
CA MET A 390 21.22 3.52 2.73
C MET A 390 22.00 4.29 3.80
N THR A 391 22.99 3.64 4.42
CA THR A 391 23.85 4.26 5.45
C THR A 391 24.72 5.36 4.86
N ALA A 392 25.34 5.11 3.69
CA ALA A 392 26.18 6.09 3.01
C ALA A 392 25.37 7.30 2.52
N LEU A 393 24.16 7.07 2.00
CA LEU A 393 23.26 8.15 1.58
C LEU A 393 22.81 9.01 2.77
N ARG A 394 22.49 8.40 3.91
CA ARG A 394 22.17 9.14 5.14
C ARG A 394 23.36 9.97 5.66
N ALA A 395 24.58 9.47 5.49
CA ALA A 395 25.76 10.22 5.88
C ALA A 395 26.01 11.46 5.00
N LEU A 396 25.59 11.43 3.72
CA LEU A 396 25.64 12.60 2.84
C LEU A 396 24.80 13.78 3.36
N ALA A 397 23.73 13.55 4.11
CA ALA A 397 22.88 14.61 4.65
C ALA A 397 23.64 15.55 5.65
N ALA A 398 24.78 15.10 6.18
CA ALA A 398 25.64 15.90 7.03
C ALA A 398 26.68 16.76 6.26
N THR A 399 26.70 16.70 4.92
CA THR A 399 27.67 17.37 4.07
C THR A 399 26.98 18.19 2.99
N GLU A 400 27.58 19.29 2.55
CA GLU A 400 27.13 19.98 1.35
C GLU A 400 27.42 19.13 0.11
N LEU A 401 26.43 18.98 -0.77
CA LEU A 401 26.61 18.23 -2.00
C LEU A 401 27.54 19.01 -2.94
N SER A 402 28.61 18.35 -3.36
CA SER A 402 29.57 18.92 -4.32
C SER A 402 29.16 18.73 -5.78
N ASN A 403 28.22 17.80 -6.05
CA ASN A 403 27.74 17.45 -7.38
C ASN A 403 26.21 17.26 -7.34
N PRO A 404 25.53 17.24 -8.52
CA PRO A 404 24.14 16.84 -8.62
C PRO A 404 23.88 15.51 -7.92
N LEU A 405 22.70 15.38 -7.28
CA LEU A 405 22.34 14.21 -6.46
C LEU A 405 22.50 12.88 -7.21
N PHE A 406 22.14 12.84 -8.51
CA PHE A 406 22.32 11.66 -9.35
C PHE A 406 23.79 11.17 -9.37
N ILE A 407 24.75 12.11 -9.45
CA ILE A 407 26.18 11.78 -9.47
C ILE A 407 26.61 11.23 -8.10
N GLU A 408 26.16 11.84 -7.01
CA GLU A 408 26.53 11.38 -5.67
C GLU A 408 25.92 9.98 -5.37
N VAL A 409 24.66 9.75 -5.72
CA VAL A 409 24.03 8.43 -5.61
C VAL A 409 24.79 7.40 -6.45
N SER A 410 25.08 7.72 -7.72
CA SER A 410 25.82 6.83 -8.62
C SER A 410 27.21 6.47 -8.10
N LYS A 411 27.94 7.41 -7.49
CA LYS A 411 29.25 7.15 -6.86
C LYS A 411 29.14 6.14 -5.70
N ILE A 412 28.14 6.34 -4.83
CA ILE A 412 27.93 5.47 -3.65
C ILE A 412 27.64 4.05 -4.10
N ILE A 413 26.67 3.86 -5.00
CA ILE A 413 26.30 2.51 -5.44
C ILE A 413 27.39 1.86 -6.30
N SER A 414 28.16 2.64 -7.07
CA SER A 414 29.30 2.13 -7.84
C SER A 414 30.40 1.59 -6.93
N ALA A 415 30.67 2.26 -5.80
CA ALA A 415 31.60 1.75 -4.79
C ALA A 415 31.16 0.40 -4.19
N LEU A 416 29.85 0.09 -4.26
CA LEU A 416 29.27 -1.17 -3.82
C LEU A 416 29.16 -2.22 -4.94
N GLY A 417 29.57 -1.88 -6.17
CA GLY A 417 29.64 -2.79 -7.31
C GLY A 417 28.57 -2.57 -8.39
N TRP A 418 27.83 -1.47 -8.36
CA TRP A 418 26.95 -1.08 -9.47
C TRP A 418 27.75 -0.53 -10.65
N SER A 419 27.27 -0.77 -11.84
CA SER A 419 27.79 -0.16 -13.09
C SER A 419 26.61 0.26 -13.98
N SER A 420 26.83 1.21 -14.89
CA SER A 420 25.80 1.66 -15.83
C SER A 420 25.32 0.58 -16.81
N ARG A 421 26.07 -0.51 -16.95
CA ARG A 421 25.69 -1.69 -17.73
C ARG A 421 25.27 -2.81 -16.79
N SER A 422 24.05 -3.33 -16.98
CA SER A 422 23.53 -4.43 -16.18
C SER A 422 24.37 -5.69 -16.39
N ASP A 423 24.69 -6.36 -15.29
CA ASP A 423 25.26 -7.71 -15.27
C ASP A 423 24.21 -8.80 -15.03
N GLY A 424 22.93 -8.40 -14.86
CA GLY A 424 21.80 -9.28 -14.59
C GLY A 424 21.80 -9.90 -13.19
N SER A 425 22.72 -9.49 -12.29
CA SER A 425 22.77 -9.99 -10.92
C SER A 425 21.72 -9.34 -10.02
N ASP A 426 21.28 -10.09 -9.01
CA ASP A 426 20.36 -9.57 -8.00
C ASP A 426 20.96 -8.40 -7.21
N LYS A 427 22.29 -8.38 -7.07
CA LYS A 427 23.03 -7.28 -6.44
C LYS A 427 22.95 -6.03 -7.30
N TRP A 428 23.19 -6.16 -8.62
CA TRP A 428 23.09 -5.05 -9.55
C TRP A 428 21.66 -4.47 -9.55
N LEU A 429 20.65 -5.33 -9.65
CA LEU A 429 19.23 -4.91 -9.62
C LEU A 429 18.89 -4.17 -8.33
N GLY A 430 19.36 -4.69 -7.19
CA GLY A 430 19.13 -4.04 -5.89
C GLY A 430 19.80 -2.66 -5.78
N LEU A 431 21.00 -2.49 -6.30
CA LEU A 431 21.69 -1.20 -6.33
C LEU A 431 21.11 -0.25 -7.37
N ASN A 432 20.67 -0.77 -8.53
CA ASN A 432 20.03 0.03 -9.57
C ASN A 432 18.71 0.65 -9.11
N TRP A 433 18.01 -0.01 -8.18
CA TRP A 433 16.78 0.52 -7.59
C TRP A 433 16.95 1.94 -7.00
N PHE A 434 18.13 2.30 -6.47
CA PHE A 434 18.39 3.66 -6.00
C PHE A 434 18.33 4.68 -7.14
N ILE A 435 18.78 4.31 -8.34
CA ILE A 435 18.67 5.17 -9.54
C ILE A 435 17.20 5.24 -9.98
N GLU A 436 16.50 4.11 -10.06
CA GLU A 436 15.08 4.07 -10.45
C GLU A 436 14.22 4.96 -9.55
N VAL A 437 14.44 4.90 -8.22
CA VAL A 437 13.75 5.79 -7.28
C VAL A 437 14.05 7.26 -7.55
N LEU A 438 15.29 7.59 -7.92
CA LEU A 438 15.67 8.97 -8.22
C LEU A 438 15.04 9.45 -9.54
N GLU A 439 14.96 8.59 -10.56
CA GLU A 439 14.35 8.89 -11.86
C GLU A 439 12.82 9.09 -11.79
N GLU A 440 12.16 8.61 -10.74
CA GLU A 440 10.72 8.86 -10.52
C GLU A 440 10.40 10.31 -10.14
N PHE A 441 11.39 11.10 -9.74
CA PHE A 441 11.19 12.53 -9.48
C PHE A 441 11.22 13.33 -10.80
N THR A 442 10.25 14.20 -10.96
CA THR A 442 10.04 14.99 -12.19
C THR A 442 10.80 16.30 -12.26
N SER A 443 11.39 16.70 -11.15
CA SER A 443 12.16 17.95 -10.99
C SER A 443 13.46 17.66 -10.24
N GLU A 444 14.36 18.63 -10.19
CA GLU A 444 15.50 18.53 -9.27
C GLU A 444 15.01 18.24 -7.86
N VAL A 445 15.38 17.07 -7.34
CA VAL A 445 15.01 16.60 -6.02
C VAL A 445 16.10 16.93 -5.02
N SER A 446 15.74 17.42 -3.84
CA SER A 446 16.69 17.60 -2.76
C SER A 446 17.13 16.24 -2.18
N LEU A 447 18.32 16.19 -1.59
CA LEU A 447 18.77 14.98 -0.87
C LEU A 447 17.79 14.58 0.25
N ASP A 448 17.22 15.56 0.94
CA ASP A 448 16.25 15.31 2.02
C ASP A 448 14.95 14.69 1.51
N ASP A 449 14.44 15.14 0.36
CA ASP A 449 13.25 14.55 -0.27
C ASP A 449 13.52 13.12 -0.72
N TYR A 450 14.67 12.88 -1.32
CA TYR A 450 15.08 11.55 -1.75
C TYR A 450 15.25 10.59 -0.57
N LEU A 451 15.91 11.01 0.51
CA LEU A 451 16.06 10.19 1.72
C LEU A 451 14.72 9.89 2.39
N ARG A 452 13.79 10.85 2.38
CA ARG A 452 12.43 10.62 2.88
C ARG A 452 11.69 9.55 2.08
N GLU A 453 11.76 9.63 0.75
CA GLU A 453 11.15 8.62 -0.12
C GLU A 453 11.74 7.23 0.16
N LEU A 454 13.08 7.12 0.27
CA LEU A 454 13.74 5.85 0.60
C LEU A 454 13.30 5.30 1.96
N GLN A 455 13.17 6.15 2.99
CA GLN A 455 12.70 5.75 4.32
C GLN A 455 11.25 5.26 4.30
N GLU A 456 10.40 5.93 3.54
CA GLU A 456 9.00 5.53 3.42
C GLU A 456 8.85 4.20 2.67
N ARG A 457 9.67 3.96 1.63
CA ARG A 457 9.74 2.67 0.93
C ARG A 457 10.26 1.55 1.83
N GLU A 458 11.27 1.82 2.64
CA GLU A 458 11.77 0.88 3.65
C GLU A 458 10.64 0.49 4.62
N ARG A 459 9.89 1.47 5.13
CA ARG A 459 8.78 1.25 6.05
C ARG A 459 7.64 0.45 5.42
N SER A 460 7.25 0.83 4.22
CA SER A 460 6.13 0.19 3.51
C SER A 460 6.49 -1.15 2.89
N GLY A 461 7.77 -1.58 2.98
CA GLY A 461 8.24 -2.80 2.33
C GLY A 461 8.16 -2.73 0.80
N HIS A 462 8.26 -1.51 0.23
CA HIS A 462 8.22 -1.32 -1.22
C HIS A 462 9.54 -1.75 -1.85
N GLU A 463 9.64 -3.02 -2.17
CA GLU A 463 10.79 -3.64 -2.80
C GLU A 463 10.69 -3.58 -4.33
N PRO A 464 11.84 -3.50 -5.07
CA PRO A 464 11.84 -3.58 -6.53
C PRO A 464 11.23 -4.88 -7.04
N VAL A 465 10.68 -4.82 -8.25
CA VAL A 465 10.24 -6.03 -8.94
C VAL A 465 11.44 -6.76 -9.52
N MET A 466 11.76 -7.90 -8.96
CA MET A 466 12.85 -8.74 -9.48
C MET A 466 12.31 -9.77 -10.49
N ALA A 467 13.19 -10.24 -11.39
CA ALA A 467 12.87 -11.36 -12.28
C ALA A 467 12.91 -12.69 -11.49
N ALA A 468 11.96 -12.85 -10.57
CA ALA A 468 11.85 -13.97 -9.63
C ALA A 468 10.38 -14.30 -9.37
N VAL A 469 10.10 -15.54 -8.96
CA VAL A 469 8.77 -15.94 -8.49
C VAL A 469 8.42 -15.16 -7.22
N SER A 470 7.27 -14.54 -7.20
CA SER A 470 6.81 -13.79 -6.02
C SER A 470 6.18 -14.72 -4.99
N LEU A 471 6.75 -14.75 -3.79
CA LEU A 471 6.14 -15.39 -2.62
C LEU A 471 5.61 -14.30 -1.70
N ALA A 472 4.31 -14.30 -1.39
CA ALA A 472 3.72 -13.20 -0.63
C ALA A 472 2.55 -13.66 0.24
N THR A 473 2.36 -12.99 1.40
CA THR A 473 1.06 -13.06 2.05
C THR A 473 0.05 -12.26 1.23
N ILE A 474 -1.22 -12.66 1.27
CA ILE A 474 -2.27 -12.01 0.48
C ILE A 474 -2.32 -10.49 0.75
N HIS A 475 -2.14 -10.05 2.00
CA HIS A 475 -2.09 -8.62 2.35
C HIS A 475 -0.99 -7.85 1.60
N ALA A 476 0.17 -8.48 1.41
CA ALA A 476 1.30 -7.85 0.71
C ALA A 476 1.11 -7.80 -0.82
N THR A 477 0.00 -8.33 -1.35
CA THR A 477 -0.27 -8.37 -2.80
C THR A 477 -1.21 -7.29 -3.30
N LYS A 478 -1.72 -6.43 -2.43
CA LYS A 478 -2.61 -5.34 -2.84
C LYS A 478 -1.91 -4.44 -3.85
N GLY A 479 -2.59 -4.17 -4.99
CA GLY A 479 -2.00 -3.44 -6.11
C GLY A 479 -1.07 -4.26 -7.02
N LEU A 480 -0.89 -5.57 -6.75
CA LEU A 480 -0.11 -6.49 -7.58
C LEU A 480 -1.01 -7.42 -8.38
N GLU A 481 -0.44 -8.04 -9.43
CA GLU A 481 -1.15 -9.00 -10.29
C GLU A 481 -0.17 -9.85 -11.10
N TRP A 482 -0.52 -11.11 -11.36
CA TRP A 482 0.34 -12.06 -12.07
C TRP A 482 -0.48 -12.91 -13.06
N GLN A 483 0.20 -13.42 -14.08
CA GLN A 483 -0.46 -14.32 -15.05
C GLN A 483 -0.81 -15.67 -14.41
N LEU A 484 0.08 -16.21 -13.55
CA LEU A 484 -0.14 -17.47 -12.86
C LEU A 484 -0.03 -17.25 -11.35
N VAL A 485 -1.10 -17.60 -10.65
CA VAL A 485 -1.17 -17.49 -9.19
C VAL A 485 -1.47 -18.87 -8.58
N PHE A 486 -0.66 -19.27 -7.64
CA PHE A 486 -0.92 -20.37 -6.71
C PHE A 486 -1.40 -19.75 -5.39
N LEU A 487 -2.56 -20.18 -4.90
CA LEU A 487 -3.08 -19.81 -3.59
C LEU A 487 -3.08 -21.05 -2.70
N CYS A 488 -2.10 -21.16 -1.83
CA CYS A 488 -1.80 -22.39 -1.07
C CYS A 488 -2.26 -22.36 0.39
N GLY A 489 -2.37 -23.54 0.98
CA GLY A 489 -2.69 -23.73 2.38
C GLY A 489 -4.07 -23.29 2.76
N LEU A 490 -5.07 -23.54 1.89
CA LEU A 490 -6.48 -23.22 2.14
C LEU A 490 -7.09 -24.21 3.12
N ASN A 491 -6.69 -24.06 4.39
CA ASN A 491 -7.10 -24.92 5.49
C ASN A 491 -7.66 -24.09 6.65
N GLN A 492 -8.60 -24.65 7.39
CA GLN A 492 -9.17 -24.03 8.60
C GLN A 492 -8.06 -23.69 9.62
N GLY A 493 -8.16 -22.52 10.22
CA GLY A 493 -7.18 -21.99 11.17
C GLY A 493 -5.95 -21.34 10.51
N TYR A 494 -5.76 -21.56 9.20
CA TYR A 494 -4.90 -20.74 8.36
C TYR A 494 -5.74 -19.74 7.57
N PHE A 495 -6.81 -20.21 6.87
CA PHE A 495 -7.65 -19.34 6.09
C PHE A 495 -9.10 -19.88 6.09
N PRO A 496 -10.08 -19.26 6.80
CA PRO A 496 -9.87 -18.11 7.70
C PRO A 496 -8.91 -18.39 8.85
N ILE A 497 -8.26 -17.34 9.32
CA ILE A 497 -7.27 -17.46 10.40
C ILE A 497 -7.95 -17.79 11.73
N SER A 498 -7.27 -18.54 12.61
CA SER A 498 -7.87 -19.13 13.82
C SER A 498 -8.46 -18.15 14.83
N TYR A 499 -8.04 -16.91 14.81
CA TYR A 499 -8.57 -15.86 15.69
C TYR A 499 -9.74 -15.06 15.09
N ALA A 500 -10.02 -15.19 13.78
CA ALA A 500 -11.22 -14.62 13.17
C ALA A 500 -12.44 -15.48 13.60
N LYS A 501 -13.27 -14.92 14.47
CA LYS A 501 -14.42 -15.62 15.08
C LYS A 501 -15.73 -14.89 14.94
N SER A 502 -15.71 -13.57 14.90
CA SER A 502 -16.89 -12.75 14.67
C SER A 502 -17.27 -12.73 13.19
N ASP A 503 -18.54 -12.48 12.88
CA ASP A 503 -19.00 -12.34 11.49
C ASP A 503 -18.24 -11.26 10.73
N ALA A 504 -17.87 -10.16 11.40
CA ALA A 504 -17.09 -9.09 10.83
C ALA A 504 -15.68 -9.54 10.43
N GLU A 505 -14.99 -10.31 11.31
CA GLU A 505 -13.66 -10.86 11.04
C GLU A 505 -13.69 -11.90 9.92
N ILE A 506 -14.70 -12.79 9.91
CA ILE A 506 -14.88 -13.77 8.83
C ILE A 506 -15.19 -13.06 7.50
N SER A 507 -15.99 -11.98 7.53
CA SER A 507 -16.25 -11.16 6.34
C SER A 507 -14.98 -10.48 5.83
N GLU A 508 -14.07 -10.04 6.71
CA GLU A 508 -12.75 -9.51 6.31
C GLU A 508 -11.87 -10.60 5.68
N GLU A 509 -11.82 -11.80 6.25
CA GLU A 509 -11.13 -12.95 5.66
C GLU A 509 -11.72 -13.33 4.29
N ARG A 510 -13.02 -13.24 4.11
CA ARG A 510 -13.68 -13.43 2.81
C ARG A 510 -13.27 -12.36 1.80
N ARG A 511 -13.20 -11.08 2.20
CA ARG A 511 -12.66 -10.02 1.34
C ARG A 511 -11.18 -10.26 0.99
N LEU A 512 -10.41 -10.79 1.94
CA LEU A 512 -9.03 -11.19 1.68
C LEU A 512 -8.95 -12.31 0.64
N PHE A 513 -9.86 -13.29 0.69
CA PHE A 513 -9.96 -14.34 -0.33
C PHE A 513 -10.33 -13.76 -1.71
N TYR A 514 -11.27 -12.80 -1.76
CA TYR A 514 -11.59 -12.06 -2.98
C TYR A 514 -10.35 -11.34 -3.54
N VAL A 515 -9.57 -10.67 -2.68
CA VAL A 515 -8.31 -10.03 -3.10
C VAL A 515 -7.36 -11.07 -3.69
N ALA A 516 -7.16 -12.22 -3.03
CA ALA A 516 -6.26 -13.27 -3.53
C ALA A 516 -6.67 -13.79 -4.91
N VAL A 517 -7.95 -14.11 -5.10
CA VAL A 517 -8.52 -14.57 -6.37
C VAL A 517 -8.28 -13.55 -7.49
N THR A 518 -8.52 -12.27 -7.21
CA THR A 518 -8.39 -11.18 -8.19
C THR A 518 -6.95 -10.74 -8.48
N ARG A 519 -5.95 -11.40 -7.88
CA ARG A 519 -4.53 -11.20 -8.26
C ARG A 519 -4.15 -11.96 -9.52
N ALA A 520 -4.90 -13.00 -9.88
CA ALA A 520 -4.65 -13.81 -11.06
C ALA A 520 -5.23 -13.14 -12.32
N LYS A 521 -4.40 -13.08 -13.38
CA LYS A 521 -4.82 -12.65 -14.73
C LYS A 521 -5.36 -13.83 -15.54
N ASP A 522 -4.55 -14.86 -15.70
CA ASP A 522 -4.82 -15.95 -16.64
C ASP A 522 -5.16 -17.25 -15.94
N ARG A 523 -4.36 -17.66 -14.95
CA ARG A 523 -4.48 -18.95 -14.29
C ARG A 523 -4.43 -18.81 -12.77
N LEU A 524 -5.37 -19.48 -12.11
CA LEU A 524 -5.45 -19.56 -10.65
C LEU A 524 -5.50 -21.03 -10.24
N ILE A 525 -4.58 -21.42 -9.39
CA ILE A 525 -4.50 -22.75 -8.80
C ILE A 525 -4.64 -22.60 -7.28
N LEU A 526 -5.68 -23.21 -6.73
CA LEU A 526 -5.94 -23.24 -5.30
C LEU A 526 -5.49 -24.57 -4.74
N SER A 527 -4.97 -24.60 -3.50
CA SER A 527 -4.56 -25.86 -2.90
C SER A 527 -4.80 -25.92 -1.39
N SER A 528 -4.97 -27.15 -0.91
CA SER A 528 -5.12 -27.49 0.49
C SER A 528 -4.46 -28.82 0.81
N HIS A 529 -4.19 -29.10 2.09
CA HIS A 529 -3.58 -30.34 2.54
C HIS A 529 -4.35 -30.98 3.71
N SER A 530 -4.15 -32.27 3.94
CA SER A 530 -4.90 -33.06 4.94
C SER A 530 -4.41 -32.90 6.38
N ASP A 531 -3.32 -32.15 6.63
CA ASP A 531 -2.82 -31.88 7.99
C ASP A 531 -3.84 -31.10 8.84
N LYS A 532 -4.77 -30.40 8.19
CA LYS A 532 -5.88 -29.67 8.80
C LYS A 532 -7.15 -29.79 7.94
N PRO A 533 -8.35 -29.56 8.50
CA PRO A 533 -9.58 -29.51 7.72
C PRO A 533 -9.47 -28.47 6.59
N ALA A 534 -10.13 -28.72 5.48
CA ALA A 534 -10.19 -27.79 4.36
C ALA A 534 -10.91 -26.49 4.75
N SER A 535 -10.48 -25.37 4.17
CA SER A 535 -11.12 -24.07 4.34
C SER A 535 -12.58 -24.09 3.88
N GLU A 536 -13.45 -23.43 4.61
CA GLU A 536 -14.85 -23.21 4.21
C GLU A 536 -14.97 -22.40 2.91
N PHE A 537 -14.00 -21.55 2.61
CA PHE A 537 -13.97 -20.76 1.38
C PHE A 537 -13.80 -21.58 0.11
N LEU A 538 -13.36 -22.84 0.23
CA LEU A 538 -13.33 -23.76 -0.91
C LEU A 538 -14.71 -24.11 -1.46
N SER A 539 -15.78 -23.88 -0.70
CA SER A 539 -17.16 -24.01 -1.17
C SER A 539 -17.49 -23.07 -2.34
N PHE A 540 -16.78 -21.93 -2.46
CA PHE A 540 -16.95 -21.02 -3.60
C PHE A 540 -16.32 -21.53 -4.89
N VAL A 541 -15.39 -22.48 -4.81
CA VAL A 541 -14.62 -23.00 -5.97
C VAL A 541 -15.36 -24.13 -6.70
N SER A 542 -16.27 -24.80 -6.01
CA SER A 542 -17.05 -25.94 -6.52
C SER A 542 -18.09 -25.55 -7.59
#